data_ea3e89fc935de768d6a8489cef7c7da2
#
_entry.id   ea3e89fc935de768d6a8489cef7c7da2
#
_cell.length_a   1.000
_cell.length_b   1.000
_cell.length_c   1.000
_cell.angle_alpha   90.00
_cell.angle_beta   90.00
_cell.angle_gamma   90.00
#
_symmetry.space_group_name_H-M   'P 1'
#
loop_
_entity.id
_entity.type
_entity.pdbx_description
1 polymer ?
#
loop_
_entity_poly.entity_id
_entity_poly.type
_entity_poly.pdbx_seq_one_letter_code
_entity_poly.pdbx_strand_id
1 'polypeptide(L)'
;MADTTNDIWNDNDGEEDEAPRKGGRLRRFGIFFLVLAAVLGVVLVAAYRDGTGFDALRRMFSYGSGEESTAEAQYDYDASDSNRFAVLGDSLVVLSDTKLQVLARGGEEIWSTSVRMSAPALETGGGRAVAYDVGGTELYVVDEGGEVGSLDCNRGGPVHFRPAE
;
A
#
# COMPACT_ATOMS: atom_id res chain seq x y z
N MET A 1 63.65 70.57 36.24
CA MET A 1 64.53 69.91 35.32
C MET A 1 63.80 68.60 34.98
N ALA A 2 63.10 68.64 33.93
CA ALA A 2 63.31 67.90 32.66
C ALA A 2 63.28 66.37 32.93
N ASP A 3 62.58 65.55 32.29
CA ASP A 3 62.28 65.54 30.90
C ASP A 3 61.09 64.56 30.59
N THR A 4 60.33 65.00 29.79
CA THR A 4 59.32 64.28 28.95
C THR A 4 59.94 63.14 28.19
N THR A 5 59.30 62.03 28.12
CA THR A 5 59.20 61.34 26.84
C THR A 5 57.93 60.51 26.77
N ASN A 6 57.17 61.02 25.99
CA ASN A 6 55.93 60.46 25.39
C ASN A 6 56.35 59.41 24.35
N ASP A 7 56.02 58.22 24.55
CA ASP A 7 56.03 57.25 23.44
C ASP A 7 54.69 56.61 23.30
N ILE A 8 54.04 57.16 22.35
CA ILE A 8 52.80 56.71 21.74
C ILE A 8 53.15 55.54 20.81
N TRP A 9 52.95 54.36 21.24
CA TRP A 9 52.81 53.25 20.33
C TRP A 9 51.32 52.91 20.16
N ASN A 10 50.81 53.51 19.14
CA ASN A 10 49.50 53.21 18.63
C ASN A 10 49.65 52.02 17.67
N ASP A 11 49.73 50.82 18.22
CA ASP A 11 49.58 49.62 17.45
C ASP A 11 48.10 49.32 17.35
N ASN A 12 47.55 49.93 16.35
CA ASN A 12 46.24 49.62 15.86
C ASN A 12 46.33 48.35 14.94
N ASP A 13 46.69 47.24 15.59
CA ASP A 13 46.55 45.95 14.92
C ASP A 13 45.08 45.65 14.82
N GLY A 14 44.56 45.94 13.66
CA GLY A 14 43.23 45.55 13.23
C GLY A 14 43.10 44.04 13.32
N GLU A 15 42.51 43.58 14.40
CA GLU A 15 41.91 42.27 14.43
C GLU A 15 40.77 42.29 13.40
N GLU A 16 41.09 41.88 12.19
CA GLU A 16 40.09 41.46 11.24
C GLU A 16 39.35 40.29 11.84
N ASP A 17 38.21 40.58 12.44
CA ASP A 17 37.19 39.58 12.76
C ASP A 17 36.86 38.77 11.51
N GLU A 18 37.62 37.69 11.30
CA GLU A 18 37.22 36.65 10.38
C GLU A 18 35.93 36.03 10.89
N ALA A 19 34.83 36.61 10.45
CA ALA A 19 33.53 36.02 10.63
C ALA A 19 33.58 34.55 10.13
N PRO A 20 33.15 33.59 10.93
CA PRO A 20 33.19 32.19 10.54
C PRO A 20 32.36 32.00 9.30
N ARG A 21 33.02 31.63 8.19
CA ARG A 21 32.41 31.31 6.91
C ARG A 21 31.50 30.09 7.07
N LYS A 22 30.25 30.33 7.53
CA LYS A 22 29.19 29.34 7.67
C LYS A 22 28.69 28.75 6.33
N GLY A 23 29.26 29.16 5.18
CA GLY A 23 28.82 28.71 3.85
C GLY A 23 29.23 27.30 3.41
N GLY A 24 30.26 26.71 4.05
CA GLY A 24 30.81 25.44 3.59
C GLY A 24 29.95 24.22 3.93
N ARG A 25 29.24 24.23 5.02
CA ARG A 25 28.36 23.09 5.42
C ARG A 25 27.07 23.08 4.63
N LEU A 26 26.40 24.22 4.46
CA LEU A 26 25.17 24.32 3.66
C LEU A 26 25.42 23.93 2.21
N ARG A 27 26.54 24.33 1.62
CA ARG A 27 26.89 23.97 0.24
C ARG A 27 27.19 22.46 0.10
N ARG A 28 27.80 21.83 1.10
CA ARG A 28 28.03 20.38 1.12
C ARG A 28 26.72 19.61 1.28
N PHE A 29 25.79 20.09 2.11
CA PHE A 29 24.45 19.53 2.21
C PHE A 29 23.67 19.69 0.91
N GLY A 30 23.76 20.84 0.23
CA GLY A 30 23.11 21.06 -1.05
C GLY A 30 23.62 20.09 -2.15
N ILE A 31 24.93 19.89 -2.21
CA ILE A 31 25.52 18.93 -3.15
C ILE A 31 25.10 17.49 -2.81
N PHE A 32 25.07 17.13 -1.53
CA PHE A 32 24.62 15.81 -1.07
C PHE A 32 23.18 15.54 -1.49
N PHE A 33 22.26 16.50 -1.26
CA PHE A 33 20.86 16.37 -1.67
C PHE A 33 20.69 16.31 -3.18
N LEU A 34 21.51 17.04 -3.94
CA LEU A 34 21.46 17.00 -5.39
C LEU A 34 21.92 15.64 -5.94
N VAL A 35 23.00 15.08 -5.38
CA VAL A 35 23.47 13.73 -5.76
C VAL A 35 22.44 12.67 -5.35
N LEU A 36 21.86 12.79 -4.16
CA LEU A 36 20.81 11.88 -3.69
C LEU A 36 19.58 11.92 -4.62
N ALA A 37 19.14 13.13 -4.99
CA ALA A 37 18.02 13.29 -5.93
C ALA A 37 18.34 12.73 -7.32
N ALA A 38 19.55 12.89 -7.81
CA ALA A 38 19.99 12.32 -9.09
C ALA A 38 20.00 10.78 -9.05
N VAL A 39 20.51 10.19 -7.96
CA VAL A 39 20.52 8.72 -7.79
C VAL A 39 19.08 8.20 -7.68
N LEU A 40 18.23 8.88 -6.91
CA LEU A 40 16.80 8.53 -6.79
C LEU A 40 16.11 8.61 -8.15
N GLY A 41 16.41 9.65 -8.94
CA GLY A 41 15.88 9.81 -10.29
C GLY A 41 16.28 8.67 -11.24
N VAL A 42 17.55 8.26 -11.19
CA VAL A 42 18.03 7.13 -12.01
C VAL A 42 17.37 5.81 -11.59
N VAL A 43 17.22 5.57 -10.28
CA VAL A 43 16.52 4.39 -9.75
C VAL A 43 15.06 4.39 -10.16
N LEU A 44 14.38 5.55 -10.09
CA LEU A 44 12.99 5.70 -10.54
C LEU A 44 12.84 5.43 -12.03
N VAL A 45 13.74 5.95 -12.86
CA VAL A 45 13.70 5.73 -14.31
C VAL A 45 13.98 4.26 -14.65
N ALA A 46 14.94 3.62 -13.97
CA ALA A 46 15.21 2.20 -14.13
C ALA A 46 14.02 1.33 -13.72
N ALA A 47 13.40 1.63 -12.57
CA ALA A 47 12.23 0.94 -12.07
C ALA A 47 10.99 1.13 -12.98
N TYR A 48 10.85 2.32 -13.58
CA TYR A 48 9.77 2.59 -14.54
C TYR A 48 9.93 1.84 -15.86
N ARG A 49 11.17 1.62 -16.28
CA ARG A 49 11.47 0.93 -17.55
C ARG A 49 11.20 -0.57 -17.46
N ASP A 50 11.38 -1.19 -16.28
CA ASP A 50 11.22 -2.63 -16.07
C ASP A 50 9.82 -3.06 -15.60
N GLY A 51 8.90 -2.09 -15.38
CA GLY A 51 7.48 -2.34 -15.05
C GLY A 51 7.20 -3.04 -13.71
N THR A 52 8.21 -3.52 -13.01
CA THR A 52 8.07 -4.32 -11.77
C THR A 52 8.51 -3.60 -10.49
N GLY A 53 9.08 -2.39 -10.62
CA GLY A 53 9.72 -1.70 -9.51
C GLY A 53 8.76 -1.04 -8.49
N PHE A 54 7.53 -0.77 -8.89
CA PHE A 54 6.58 -0.04 -8.02
C PHE A 54 5.95 -0.93 -6.95
N ASP A 55 5.81 -2.22 -7.19
CA ASP A 55 5.22 -3.16 -6.22
C ASP A 55 6.12 -3.38 -5.01
N ALA A 56 7.43 -3.40 -5.20
CA ALA A 56 8.39 -3.50 -4.10
C ALA A 56 8.41 -2.23 -3.24
N LEU A 57 8.36 -1.04 -3.85
CA LEU A 57 8.28 0.24 -3.15
C LEU A 57 6.94 0.43 -2.45
N ARG A 58 5.83 0.03 -3.07
CA ARG A 58 4.50 0.08 -2.47
C ARG A 58 4.42 -0.82 -1.24
N ARG A 59 5.02 -2.02 -1.29
CA ARG A 59 5.15 -2.89 -0.12
C ARG A 59 5.98 -2.23 0.98
N MET A 60 7.09 -1.60 0.64
CA MET A 60 7.98 -0.97 1.63
C MET A 60 7.33 0.26 2.30
N PHE A 61 6.56 1.06 1.58
CA PHE A 61 5.83 2.21 2.14
C PHE A 61 4.53 1.80 2.86
N SER A 62 3.92 0.69 2.48
CA SER A 62 2.74 0.15 3.18
C SER A 62 3.09 -0.42 4.56
N TYR A 63 4.35 -0.82 4.77
CA TYR A 63 4.85 -1.30 6.07
C TYR A 63 5.26 -0.18 7.05
N GLY A 64 5.28 1.09 6.61
CA GLY A 64 5.85 2.20 7.37
C GLY A 64 4.87 3.13 8.10
N SER A 65 3.57 2.93 7.99
CA SER A 65 2.59 3.85 8.58
C SER A 65 1.40 3.16 9.26
N GLY A 66 1.70 2.20 10.11
CA GLY A 66 0.68 1.56 10.94
C GLY A 66 1.31 1.09 12.23
N GLU A 67 1.11 1.86 13.28
CA GLU A 67 1.35 1.40 14.64
C GLU A 67 0.49 0.18 14.93
N GLU A 68 1.16 -0.83 15.51
CA GLU A 68 0.67 -1.84 16.41
C GLU A 68 -0.45 -2.77 15.92
N SER A 69 -0.05 -3.84 15.43
CA SER A 69 -0.38 -5.19 15.90
C SER A 69 0.20 -6.18 14.91
N THR A 70 1.41 -6.62 15.14
CA THR A 70 1.99 -7.77 14.43
C THR A 70 1.40 -9.08 14.97
N ALA A 71 0.10 -9.20 14.88
CA ALA A 71 -0.48 -10.51 14.66
C ALA A 71 -0.37 -10.71 13.14
N GLU A 72 0.59 -11.50 12.70
CA GLU A 72 0.69 -11.98 11.33
C GLU A 72 -0.62 -12.74 11.06
N ALA A 73 -1.58 -12.04 10.41
CA ALA A 73 -2.84 -12.67 10.06
C ALA A 73 -2.52 -13.69 8.96
N GLN A 74 -2.59 -14.96 9.30
CA GLN A 74 -2.43 -16.05 8.36
C GLN A 74 -3.81 -16.34 7.75
N TYR A 75 -3.95 -16.11 6.44
CA TYR A 75 -5.16 -16.43 5.70
C TYR A 75 -5.03 -17.82 5.08
N ASP A 76 -5.92 -18.72 5.47
CA ASP A 76 -6.06 -20.05 4.85
C ASP A 76 -7.21 -20.00 3.84
N TYR A 77 -6.89 -20.10 2.56
CA TYR A 77 -7.87 -20.02 1.48
C TYR A 77 -7.54 -21.03 0.37
N ASP A 78 -8.56 -21.37 -0.41
CA ASP A 78 -8.43 -22.25 -1.56
C ASP A 78 -7.62 -21.57 -2.69
N ALA A 79 -6.36 -21.99 -2.83
CA ALA A 79 -5.42 -21.37 -3.75
C ALA A 79 -5.57 -21.96 -5.16
N SER A 80 -5.93 -21.12 -6.12
CA SER A 80 -5.96 -21.43 -7.54
C SER A 80 -5.36 -20.29 -8.37
N ASP A 81 -5.01 -20.55 -9.63
CA ASP A 81 -4.49 -19.53 -10.54
C ASP A 81 -5.54 -18.48 -10.92
N SER A 82 -6.81 -18.79 -10.68
CA SER A 82 -7.97 -17.94 -11.01
C SER A 82 -8.49 -17.12 -9.84
N ASN A 83 -7.81 -17.13 -8.70
CA ASN A 83 -8.27 -16.43 -7.50
C ASN A 83 -8.53 -14.95 -7.72
N ARG A 84 -9.66 -14.48 -7.19
CA ARG A 84 -10.04 -13.07 -7.10
C ARG A 84 -10.18 -12.70 -5.64
N PHE A 85 -9.75 -11.50 -5.31
CA PHE A 85 -9.73 -10.98 -3.95
C PHE A 85 -10.45 -9.65 -3.89
N ALA A 86 -11.26 -9.46 -2.87
CA ALA A 86 -11.93 -8.19 -2.58
C ALA A 86 -11.95 -7.93 -1.08
N VAL A 87 -11.85 -6.66 -0.69
CA VAL A 87 -11.95 -6.25 0.71
C VAL A 87 -13.32 -5.59 0.92
N LEU A 88 -14.05 -6.07 1.92
CA LEU A 88 -15.32 -5.53 2.38
C LEU A 88 -15.16 -5.15 3.84
N GLY A 89 -15.07 -3.85 4.14
CA GLY A 89 -14.84 -3.39 5.49
C GLY A 89 -13.59 -4.03 6.11
N ASP A 90 -13.79 -4.84 7.14
CA ASP A 90 -12.71 -5.58 7.83
C ASP A 90 -12.55 -7.04 7.34
N SER A 91 -13.32 -7.45 6.34
CA SER A 91 -13.32 -8.82 5.82
C SER A 91 -12.65 -8.91 4.45
N LEU A 92 -12.03 -10.06 4.17
CA LEU A 92 -11.45 -10.42 2.88
C LEU A 92 -12.34 -11.45 2.20
N VAL A 93 -12.82 -11.13 1.01
CA VAL A 93 -13.54 -12.09 0.15
C VAL A 93 -12.55 -12.71 -0.81
N VAL A 94 -12.53 -14.03 -0.86
CA VAL A 94 -11.70 -14.84 -1.76
C VAL A 94 -12.60 -15.71 -2.61
N LEU A 95 -12.48 -15.57 -3.92
CA LEU A 95 -13.18 -16.40 -4.91
C LEU A 95 -12.14 -17.19 -5.69
N SER A 96 -12.27 -18.52 -5.66
CA SER A 96 -11.57 -19.44 -6.54
C SER A 96 -12.53 -20.03 -7.58
N ASP A 97 -12.06 -20.93 -8.40
CA ASP A 97 -12.90 -21.73 -9.33
C ASP A 97 -13.77 -22.74 -8.60
N THR A 98 -13.44 -23.11 -7.35
CA THR A 98 -14.12 -24.16 -6.56
C THR A 98 -14.74 -23.66 -5.27
N LYS A 99 -14.32 -22.49 -4.75
CA LYS A 99 -14.76 -22.00 -3.43
C LYS A 99 -14.90 -20.48 -3.39
N LEU A 100 -15.95 -20.02 -2.73
CA LEU A 100 -16.12 -18.62 -2.33
C LEU A 100 -16.04 -18.55 -0.81
N GLN A 101 -15.16 -17.69 -0.28
CA GLN A 101 -14.89 -17.56 1.15
C GLN A 101 -14.96 -16.10 1.59
N VAL A 102 -15.45 -15.88 2.79
CA VAL A 102 -15.35 -14.59 3.52
C VAL A 102 -14.51 -14.85 4.76
N LEU A 103 -13.40 -14.15 4.88
CA LEU A 103 -12.43 -14.28 5.94
C LEU A 103 -12.39 -12.99 6.77
N ALA A 104 -12.35 -13.12 8.08
CA ALA A 104 -12.17 -12.00 8.99
C ALA A 104 -10.76 -11.39 8.84
N ARG A 105 -10.56 -10.21 9.38
CA ARG A 105 -9.26 -9.52 9.43
C ARG A 105 -8.15 -10.36 10.09
N GLY A 106 -8.50 -11.27 11.00
CA GLY A 106 -7.58 -12.21 11.65
C GLY A 106 -7.24 -13.46 10.82
N GLY A 107 -7.89 -13.66 9.67
CA GLY A 107 -7.74 -14.86 8.83
C GLY A 107 -8.73 -15.98 9.15
N GLU A 108 -9.64 -15.78 10.11
CA GLU A 108 -10.68 -16.75 10.44
C GLU A 108 -11.74 -16.82 9.33
N GLU A 109 -12.17 -18.03 8.96
CA GLU A 109 -13.26 -18.20 8.01
C GLU A 109 -14.60 -17.84 8.68
N ILE A 110 -15.23 -16.76 8.20
CA ILE A 110 -16.56 -16.34 8.64
C ILE A 110 -17.61 -17.19 7.94
N TRP A 111 -17.46 -17.37 6.64
CA TRP A 111 -18.39 -18.10 5.80
C TRP A 111 -17.70 -18.63 4.55
N SER A 112 -18.18 -19.76 4.05
CA SER A 112 -17.73 -20.30 2.75
C SER A 112 -18.77 -21.15 2.08
N THR A 113 -18.70 -21.21 0.77
CA THR A 113 -19.51 -22.12 -0.06
C THR A 113 -18.70 -22.69 -1.22
N SER A 114 -19.05 -23.90 -1.62
CA SER A 114 -18.46 -24.50 -2.82
C SER A 114 -19.15 -23.96 -4.07
N VAL A 115 -18.37 -23.48 -5.01
CA VAL A 115 -18.82 -23.00 -6.31
C VAL A 115 -18.18 -23.84 -7.43
N ARG A 116 -18.64 -23.67 -8.65
CA ARG A 116 -17.99 -24.24 -9.83
C ARG A 116 -18.00 -23.20 -10.94
N MET A 117 -16.88 -22.51 -11.07
CA MET A 117 -16.73 -21.38 -11.99
C MET A 117 -15.57 -21.65 -12.94
N SER A 118 -15.78 -21.41 -14.22
CA SER A 118 -14.76 -21.58 -15.26
C SER A 118 -13.96 -20.29 -15.48
N ALA A 119 -14.61 -19.15 -15.29
CA ALA A 119 -14.03 -17.83 -15.41
C ALA A 119 -14.54 -16.92 -14.26
N PRO A 120 -14.06 -17.13 -13.00
CA PRO A 120 -14.56 -16.43 -11.84
C PRO A 120 -14.28 -14.93 -11.92
N ALA A 121 -15.28 -14.13 -11.65
CA ALA A 121 -15.24 -12.68 -11.55
C ALA A 121 -15.81 -12.23 -10.20
N LEU A 122 -15.19 -11.21 -9.62
CA LEU A 122 -15.55 -10.65 -8.32
C LEU A 122 -15.58 -9.14 -8.42
N GLU A 123 -16.74 -8.54 -8.18
CA GLU A 123 -16.98 -7.09 -8.23
C GLU A 123 -17.47 -6.62 -6.86
N THR A 124 -17.13 -5.39 -6.50
CA THR A 124 -17.53 -4.80 -5.21
C THR A 124 -18.27 -3.50 -5.37
N GLY A 125 -19.26 -3.27 -4.50
CA GLY A 125 -20.00 -2.01 -4.45
C GLY A 125 -20.97 -1.97 -3.29
N GLY A 126 -21.11 -0.81 -2.65
CA GLY A 126 -22.08 -0.61 -1.58
C GLY A 126 -21.92 -1.52 -0.35
N GLY A 127 -20.68 -1.90 0.00
CA GLY A 127 -20.42 -2.80 1.14
C GLY A 127 -20.72 -4.27 0.84
N ARG A 128 -20.86 -4.63 -0.42
CA ARG A 128 -21.11 -6.00 -0.87
C ARG A 128 -20.15 -6.41 -1.99
N ALA A 129 -19.95 -7.70 -2.14
CA ALA A 129 -19.31 -8.28 -3.32
C ALA A 129 -20.27 -9.15 -4.08
N VAL A 130 -20.09 -9.18 -5.39
CA VAL A 130 -20.82 -10.06 -6.32
C VAL A 130 -19.82 -10.98 -6.97
N ALA A 131 -19.95 -12.28 -6.72
CA ALA A 131 -19.17 -13.33 -7.31
C ALA A 131 -19.97 -14.03 -8.40
N TYR A 132 -19.41 -14.17 -9.60
CA TYR A 132 -20.11 -14.80 -10.71
C TYR A 132 -19.13 -15.46 -11.68
N ASP A 133 -19.63 -16.40 -12.45
CA ASP A 133 -18.90 -17.02 -13.56
C ASP A 133 -19.18 -16.26 -14.86
N VAL A 134 -18.15 -15.76 -15.53
CA VAL A 134 -18.31 -15.06 -16.82
C VAL A 134 -18.77 -16.05 -17.89
N GLY A 135 -20.02 -15.90 -18.32
CA GLY A 135 -20.69 -16.86 -19.23
C GLY A 135 -21.33 -18.04 -18.53
N GLY A 136 -21.26 -18.09 -17.21
CA GLY A 136 -21.97 -19.06 -16.38
C GLY A 136 -23.40 -18.61 -16.03
N THR A 137 -24.01 -19.34 -15.11
CA THR A 137 -25.42 -19.17 -14.73
C THR A 137 -25.60 -18.87 -13.25
N GLU A 138 -24.55 -18.97 -12.46
CA GLU A 138 -24.57 -18.76 -11.01
C GLU A 138 -23.96 -17.41 -10.63
N LEU A 139 -24.63 -16.74 -9.68
CA LEU A 139 -24.19 -15.48 -9.11
C LEU A 139 -24.46 -15.50 -7.61
N TYR A 140 -23.46 -15.07 -6.84
CA TYR A 140 -23.53 -14.95 -5.38
C TYR A 140 -23.34 -13.51 -4.96
N VAL A 141 -24.15 -13.05 -4.01
CA VAL A 141 -23.98 -11.75 -3.37
C VAL A 141 -23.57 -11.99 -1.92
N VAL A 142 -22.43 -11.45 -1.53
CA VAL A 142 -21.88 -11.60 -0.17
C VAL A 142 -21.61 -10.23 0.45
N ASP A 143 -21.67 -10.18 1.77
CA ASP A 143 -21.24 -9.05 2.58
C ASP A 143 -20.18 -9.49 3.61
N GLU A 144 -19.88 -8.67 4.60
CA GLU A 144 -18.90 -8.98 5.65
C GLU A 144 -19.28 -10.20 6.48
N GLY A 145 -20.55 -10.55 6.58
CA GLY A 145 -21.09 -11.69 7.34
C GLY A 145 -21.24 -12.97 6.53
N GLY A 146 -21.09 -12.90 5.21
CA GLY A 146 -21.24 -14.05 4.32
C GLY A 146 -22.26 -13.84 3.21
N GLU A 147 -22.99 -14.88 2.84
CA GLU A 147 -23.97 -14.84 1.75
C GLU A 147 -25.17 -13.97 2.12
N VAL A 148 -25.51 -13.03 1.26
CA VAL A 148 -26.75 -12.26 1.30
C VAL A 148 -27.80 -12.96 0.44
N GLY A 149 -27.39 -13.61 -0.62
CA GLY A 149 -28.24 -14.41 -1.48
C GLY A 149 -27.54 -14.84 -2.77
N SER A 150 -28.19 -15.73 -3.50
CA SER A 150 -27.67 -16.27 -4.75
C SER A 150 -28.73 -16.29 -5.85
N LEU A 151 -28.29 -16.24 -7.10
CA LEU A 151 -29.11 -16.39 -8.29
C LEU A 151 -28.59 -17.56 -9.12
N ASP A 152 -29.51 -18.37 -9.60
CA ASP A 152 -29.27 -19.39 -10.63
C ASP A 152 -30.13 -19.10 -11.88
N CYS A 153 -29.49 -18.71 -12.96
CA CYS A 153 -30.12 -18.34 -14.23
C CYS A 153 -30.37 -19.54 -15.14
N ASN A 154 -29.98 -20.75 -14.75
CA ASN A 154 -30.07 -21.95 -15.61
C ASN A 154 -31.48 -22.53 -15.74
N ARG A 155 -32.41 -22.15 -14.87
CA ARG A 155 -33.78 -22.60 -14.93
C ARG A 155 -34.61 -21.64 -15.78
N GLY A 156 -34.93 -21.96 -17.02
CA GLY A 156 -35.73 -21.17 -17.99
C GLY A 156 -37.06 -20.58 -17.48
N GLY A 157 -37.07 -20.10 -16.25
CA GLY A 157 -38.11 -19.39 -15.52
C GLY A 157 -37.67 -18.04 -15.05
N PRO A 158 -38.51 -17.30 -14.32
CA PRO A 158 -38.14 -16.02 -13.73
C PRO A 158 -36.90 -16.20 -12.83
N VAL A 159 -35.96 -15.29 -12.95
CA VAL A 159 -34.77 -15.26 -12.10
C VAL A 159 -35.21 -15.19 -10.63
N HIS A 160 -34.94 -16.23 -9.87
CA HIS A 160 -35.24 -16.26 -8.44
C HIS A 160 -34.00 -15.92 -7.63
N PHE A 161 -34.06 -14.80 -6.96
CA PHE A 161 -33.10 -14.48 -5.90
C PHE A 161 -33.42 -15.34 -4.68
N ARG A 162 -32.49 -16.13 -4.21
CA ARG A 162 -32.59 -16.89 -2.97
C ARG A 162 -31.86 -16.09 -1.88
N PRO A 163 -32.56 -15.50 -0.91
CA PRO A 163 -31.91 -14.89 0.24
C PRO A 163 -31.20 -15.99 1.06
N ALA A 164 -30.11 -15.64 1.70
CA ALA A 164 -29.49 -16.48 2.73
C ALA A 164 -30.46 -16.66 3.91
N GLU A 165 -30.50 -17.85 4.47
CA GLU A 165 -31.30 -18.16 5.66
C GLU A 165 -30.60 -17.71 6.95
#